data_4cf35610bf63a2679df492f28ead55ea
#
_entry.id   4cf35610bf63a2679df492f28ead55ea
#
_cell.length_a   1.000
_cell.length_b   1.000
_cell.length_c   1.000
_cell.angle_alpha   90.00
_cell.angle_beta   90.00
_cell.angle_gamma   90.00
#
_symmetry.space_group_name_H-M   'P 1'
#
loop_
_entity.id
_entity.type
_entity.pdbx_description
1 polymer ?
#
loop_
_entity_poly.entity_id
_entity_poly.type
_entity_poly.pdbx_seq_one_letter_code
_entity_poly.pdbx_strand_id
1 'polypeptide(L)'
;INPVATLYSYNSATGVYESKPTNVKGGDTWKFGFNYDQGIGFYFRLMNKFALETAKSYGFLTIIDNNAADAQPELNKQKRLGIDNNFELSYETEKLQLSLFDRLEWNRYRYDDASYNTNPLYNSVGINATLRLSPFQVFMQLSDDFRSGYATSAMNGHKLVSWASVSYSFCKNKCQLSLFVDDIFNKDIMYDSEYSAYQRSESSANYIHHYANLSFTYRFDAKAKKK
;
A
#
# COMPACT_ATOMS: atom_id res chain seq x y z
N ILE A 1 -27.17 -7.45 -10.77
CA ILE A 1 -26.74 -8.19 -9.54
C ILE A 1 -26.82 -7.17 -8.42
N ASN A 2 -27.63 -7.43 -7.40
CA ASN A 2 -27.69 -6.57 -6.23
C ASN A 2 -26.42 -6.79 -5.41
N PRO A 3 -25.71 -5.72 -4.98
CA PRO A 3 -24.56 -5.87 -4.11
C PRO A 3 -24.98 -6.50 -2.78
N VAL A 4 -24.10 -7.31 -2.23
CA VAL A 4 -24.29 -7.95 -0.92
C VAL A 4 -23.60 -7.10 0.12
N ALA A 5 -24.35 -6.62 1.10
CA ALA A 5 -23.80 -6.02 2.31
C ALA A 5 -23.87 -7.04 3.46
N THR A 6 -22.89 -7.02 4.34
CA THR A 6 -22.91 -7.89 5.51
C THR A 6 -23.55 -7.15 6.68
N LEU A 7 -24.62 -7.71 7.20
CA LEU A 7 -25.25 -7.27 8.44
C LEU A 7 -24.49 -7.92 9.61
N TYR A 8 -23.94 -7.09 10.49
CA TYR A 8 -23.33 -7.55 11.73
C TYR A 8 -24.29 -7.25 12.89
N SER A 9 -24.59 -8.23 13.69
CA SER A 9 -25.38 -8.09 14.91
C SER A 9 -24.59 -8.65 16.10
N TYR A 10 -24.65 -7.95 17.23
CA TYR A 10 -24.04 -8.40 18.47
C TYR A 10 -25.13 -8.92 19.40
N ASN A 11 -25.01 -10.17 19.82
CA ASN A 11 -25.90 -10.74 20.82
C ASN A 11 -25.27 -10.54 22.20
N SER A 12 -25.76 -9.57 22.95
CA SER A 12 -25.24 -9.22 24.28
C SER A 12 -25.44 -10.32 25.32
N ALA A 13 -26.44 -11.20 25.14
CA ALA A 13 -26.68 -12.31 26.05
C ALA A 13 -25.66 -13.46 25.89
N THR A 14 -25.14 -13.65 24.68
CA THR A 14 -24.17 -14.73 24.37
C THR A 14 -22.74 -14.21 24.14
N GLY A 15 -22.56 -12.89 24.01
CA GLY A 15 -21.27 -12.30 23.67
C GLY A 15 -20.80 -12.58 22.24
N VAL A 16 -21.67 -13.05 21.34
CA VAL A 16 -21.34 -13.52 20.01
C VAL A 16 -21.72 -12.47 18.96
N TYR A 17 -20.79 -12.23 18.00
CA TYR A 17 -21.09 -11.50 16.78
C TYR A 17 -21.63 -12.45 15.71
N GLU A 18 -22.78 -12.11 15.18
CA GLU A 18 -23.38 -12.79 14.04
C GLU A 18 -23.21 -11.94 12.79
N SER A 19 -22.88 -12.57 11.65
CA SER A 19 -22.80 -11.91 10.36
C SER A 19 -23.77 -12.56 9.37
N LYS A 20 -24.59 -11.75 8.70
CA LYS A 20 -25.57 -12.22 7.72
C LYS A 20 -25.44 -11.45 6.41
N PRO A 21 -25.18 -12.10 5.27
CA PRO A 21 -25.20 -11.44 3.99
C PRO A 21 -26.62 -10.97 3.65
N THR A 22 -26.75 -9.72 3.24
CA THR A 22 -28.03 -9.09 2.91
C THR A 22 -27.91 -8.36 1.58
N ASN A 23 -28.86 -8.55 0.66
CA ASN A 23 -28.86 -7.84 -0.60
C ASN A 23 -29.33 -6.39 -0.40
N VAL A 24 -28.50 -5.44 -0.84
CA VAL A 24 -28.78 -4.01 -0.80
C VAL A 24 -28.82 -3.48 -2.23
N LYS A 25 -29.81 -2.65 -2.55
CA LYS A 25 -29.93 -2.04 -3.88
C LYS A 25 -29.10 -0.77 -3.98
N GLY A 26 -28.50 -0.52 -5.17
CA GLY A 26 -27.96 0.78 -5.55
C GLY A 26 -26.46 0.98 -5.33
N GLY A 27 -25.69 -0.08 -5.06
CA GLY A 27 -24.23 -0.02 -5.13
C GLY A 27 -23.76 0.02 -6.58
N ASP A 28 -22.82 0.90 -6.89
CA ASP A 28 -22.20 1.04 -8.21
C ASP A 28 -20.74 1.46 -8.08
N THR A 29 -19.95 1.08 -9.06
CA THR A 29 -18.54 1.48 -9.15
C THR A 29 -18.21 1.78 -10.60
N TRP A 30 -17.61 2.93 -10.82
CA TRP A 30 -17.09 3.35 -12.11
C TRP A 30 -15.61 3.60 -11.98
N LYS A 31 -14.84 3.05 -12.91
CA LYS A 31 -13.41 3.23 -12.96
C LYS A 31 -12.98 3.66 -14.35
N PHE A 32 -12.24 4.75 -14.41
CA PHE A 32 -11.56 5.23 -15.60
C PHE A 32 -10.06 5.20 -15.34
N GLY A 33 -9.27 4.82 -16.32
CA GLY A 33 -7.82 4.84 -16.17
C GLY A 33 -7.10 4.77 -17.50
N PHE A 34 -5.86 5.19 -17.50
CA PHE A 34 -4.96 5.00 -18.61
C PHE A 34 -3.57 4.57 -18.10
N ASN A 35 -2.88 3.85 -18.97
CA ASN A 35 -1.48 3.50 -18.78
C ASN A 35 -0.68 4.06 -19.95
N TYR A 36 0.38 4.76 -19.63
CA TYR A 36 1.36 5.22 -20.57
C TYR A 36 2.72 4.62 -20.25
N ASP A 37 3.41 4.07 -21.24
CA ASP A 37 4.72 3.43 -21.09
C ASP A 37 5.49 3.65 -22.40
N GLN A 38 6.52 4.49 -22.35
CA GLN A 38 7.27 4.91 -23.52
C GLN A 38 8.76 4.99 -23.25
N GLY A 39 9.55 4.32 -24.09
CA GLY A 39 10.98 4.56 -24.18
C GLY A 39 11.27 5.90 -24.87
N ILE A 40 12.19 6.67 -24.30
CA ILE A 40 12.64 7.97 -24.80
C ILE A 40 14.12 7.88 -25.14
N GLY A 41 14.44 7.78 -26.41
CA GLY A 41 15.81 7.48 -26.85
C GLY A 41 16.27 6.11 -26.39
N PHE A 42 17.58 5.97 -26.09
CA PHE A 42 18.19 4.67 -25.76
C PHE A 42 18.22 4.35 -24.28
N TYR A 43 18.05 5.34 -23.40
CA TYR A 43 18.35 5.19 -21.97
C TYR A 43 17.20 5.58 -21.06
N PHE A 44 16.22 6.34 -21.54
CA PHE A 44 15.13 6.82 -20.72
C PHE A 44 13.84 6.05 -21.00
N ARG A 45 13.05 5.86 -19.95
CA ARG A 45 11.70 5.32 -20.02
C ARG A 45 10.78 6.13 -19.12
N LEU A 46 9.63 6.50 -19.63
CA LEU A 46 8.58 7.20 -18.91
C LEU A 46 7.38 6.27 -18.77
N MET A 47 6.97 6.05 -17.53
CA MET A 47 5.76 5.31 -17.21
C MET A 47 4.80 6.21 -16.42
N ASN A 48 3.51 6.12 -16.74
CA ASN A 48 2.46 6.71 -15.92
C ASN A 48 1.24 5.79 -15.92
N LYS A 49 0.70 5.52 -14.73
CA LYS A 49 -0.55 4.81 -14.53
C LYS A 49 -1.47 5.72 -13.74
N PHE A 50 -2.58 6.10 -14.35
CA PHE A 50 -3.59 6.94 -13.73
C PHE A 50 -4.90 6.17 -13.62
N ALA A 51 -5.59 6.30 -12.48
CA ALA A 51 -6.93 5.80 -12.29
C ALA A 51 -7.79 6.81 -11.51
N LEU A 52 -9.02 6.99 -11.99
CA LEU A 52 -10.09 7.71 -11.31
C LEU A 52 -11.19 6.70 -11.03
N GLU A 53 -11.61 6.60 -9.78
CA GLU A 53 -12.65 5.68 -9.34
C GLU A 53 -13.73 6.42 -8.56
N THR A 54 -14.98 6.17 -8.91
CA THR A 54 -16.12 6.57 -8.08
C THR A 54 -16.89 5.33 -7.70
N ALA A 55 -17.21 5.19 -6.42
CA ALA A 55 -17.93 4.05 -5.89
C ALA A 55 -19.02 4.50 -4.92
N LYS A 56 -20.11 3.76 -4.94
CA LYS A 56 -21.18 3.87 -3.97
C LYS A 56 -21.42 2.49 -3.37
N SER A 57 -21.21 2.39 -2.09
CA SER A 57 -21.36 1.15 -1.33
C SER A 57 -22.31 1.34 -0.15
N TYR A 58 -22.84 0.23 0.34
CA TYR A 58 -23.73 0.19 1.50
C TYR A 58 -23.20 -0.84 2.47
N GLY A 59 -23.34 -0.55 3.75
CA GLY A 59 -23.02 -1.45 4.84
C GLY A 59 -23.95 -1.19 6.01
N PHE A 60 -23.97 -2.10 6.96
CA PHE A 60 -24.71 -1.91 8.19
C PHE A 60 -23.74 -1.49 9.30
N LEU A 61 -23.96 -0.32 9.86
CA LEU A 61 -23.19 0.19 10.99
C LEU A 61 -23.94 -0.15 12.28
N THR A 62 -23.28 -0.86 13.18
CA THR A 62 -23.78 -1.07 14.53
C THR A 62 -22.96 -0.20 15.47
N ILE A 63 -23.55 0.86 15.98
CA ILE A 63 -22.92 1.71 17.00
C ILE A 63 -23.09 0.96 18.32
N ILE A 64 -22.01 0.41 18.85
CA ILE A 64 -21.99 -0.17 20.19
C ILE A 64 -21.73 0.98 21.17
N ASP A 65 -22.79 1.61 21.66
CA ASP A 65 -22.71 2.45 22.84
C ASP A 65 -22.74 1.53 24.07
N ASN A 66 -21.84 1.78 25.04
CA ASN A 66 -21.69 0.96 26.25
C ASN A 66 -22.97 0.77 27.08
N ASN A 67 -24.07 1.44 26.72
CA ASN A 67 -25.33 1.41 27.38
C ASN A 67 -26.53 0.88 26.54
N ALA A 68 -26.31 0.47 25.29
CA ALA A 68 -27.42 0.07 24.42
C ALA A 68 -27.41 -1.45 24.18
N ALA A 69 -28.15 -2.17 25.01
CA ALA A 69 -28.39 -3.62 24.83
C ALA A 69 -29.17 -3.96 23.54
N ASP A 70 -29.71 -2.97 22.82
CA ASP A 70 -30.61 -3.14 21.67
C ASP A 70 -30.25 -2.26 20.47
N ALA A 71 -28.96 -1.94 20.25
CA ALA A 71 -28.57 -1.16 19.07
C ALA A 71 -28.93 -1.92 17.79
N GLN A 72 -29.89 -1.43 17.03
CA GLN A 72 -30.26 -1.96 15.73
C GLN A 72 -29.25 -1.49 14.70
N PRO A 73 -28.78 -2.38 13.83
CA PRO A 73 -27.85 -2.00 12.77
C PRO A 73 -28.55 -1.07 11.77
N GLU A 74 -27.99 0.11 11.56
CA GLU A 74 -28.47 1.08 10.59
C GLU A 74 -27.76 0.92 9.24
N LEU A 75 -28.53 1.05 8.16
CA LEU A 75 -27.96 1.01 6.81
C LEU A 75 -27.23 2.33 6.56
N ASN A 76 -25.92 2.23 6.41
CA ASN A 76 -25.05 3.35 6.10
C ASN A 76 -24.61 3.30 4.63
N LYS A 77 -24.54 4.45 3.99
CA LYS A 77 -24.11 4.62 2.62
C LYS A 77 -22.79 5.34 2.59
N GLN A 78 -21.85 4.78 1.85
CA GLN A 78 -20.58 5.42 1.56
C GLN A 78 -20.50 5.78 0.07
N LYS A 79 -20.07 6.99 -0.21
CA LYS A 79 -19.61 7.42 -1.54
C LYS A 79 -18.12 7.64 -1.49
N ARG A 80 -17.40 7.01 -2.42
CA ARG A 80 -15.95 7.19 -2.61
C ARG A 80 -15.69 7.87 -3.95
N LEU A 81 -14.79 8.84 -3.95
CA LEU A 81 -14.09 9.33 -5.13
C LEU A 81 -12.60 9.13 -4.85
N GLY A 82 -11.92 8.35 -5.70
CA GLY A 82 -10.49 8.03 -5.58
C GLY A 82 -9.71 8.44 -6.83
N ILE A 83 -8.51 8.94 -6.63
CA ILE A 83 -7.51 9.23 -7.65
C ILE A 83 -6.24 8.50 -7.27
N ASP A 84 -5.77 7.65 -8.17
CA ASP A 84 -4.48 6.95 -8.06
C ASP A 84 -3.61 7.38 -9.24
N ASN A 85 -2.39 7.82 -8.97
CA ASN A 85 -1.41 8.13 -9.99
C ASN A 85 -0.05 7.54 -9.61
N ASN A 86 0.55 6.78 -10.51
CA ASN A 86 1.90 6.27 -10.38
C ASN A 86 2.71 6.73 -11.58
N PHE A 87 3.63 7.63 -11.34
CA PHE A 87 4.57 8.17 -12.31
C PHE A 87 5.97 7.62 -12.04
N GLU A 88 6.69 7.26 -13.09
CA GLU A 88 8.10 6.88 -13.01
C GLU A 88 8.85 7.37 -14.25
N LEU A 89 9.97 8.04 -14.01
CA LEU A 89 10.97 8.35 -15.02
C LEU A 89 12.24 7.57 -14.70
N SER A 90 12.64 6.66 -15.56
CA SER A 90 13.84 5.86 -15.37
C SER A 90 14.90 6.16 -16.42
N TYR A 91 16.15 6.07 -15.98
CA TYR A 91 17.37 6.08 -16.80
C TYR A 91 18.08 4.75 -16.60
N GLU A 92 18.37 4.03 -17.68
CA GLU A 92 18.97 2.69 -17.59
C GLU A 92 20.12 2.53 -18.59
N THR A 93 21.24 2.06 -18.05
CA THR A 93 22.42 1.58 -18.79
C THR A 93 22.80 0.19 -18.28
N GLU A 94 23.80 -0.45 -18.87
CA GLU A 94 24.31 -1.75 -18.39
C GLU A 94 24.77 -1.70 -16.92
N LYS A 95 25.33 -0.56 -16.48
CA LYS A 95 25.92 -0.43 -15.14
C LYS A 95 25.09 0.36 -14.16
N LEU A 96 24.24 1.26 -14.63
CA LEU A 96 23.47 2.17 -13.78
C LEU A 96 22.02 2.18 -14.19
N GLN A 97 21.13 2.04 -13.20
CA GLN A 97 19.71 2.30 -13.32
C GLN A 97 19.32 3.29 -12.25
N LEU A 98 18.66 4.35 -12.65
CA LEU A 98 18.08 5.37 -11.77
C LEU A 98 16.59 5.49 -12.11
N SER A 99 15.73 5.58 -11.09
CA SER A 99 14.31 5.88 -11.28
C SER A 99 13.89 6.96 -10.31
N LEU A 100 13.25 8.01 -10.83
CA LEU A 100 12.44 8.94 -10.05
C LEU A 100 11.01 8.46 -10.10
N PHE A 101 10.34 8.40 -8.97
CA PHE A 101 8.93 8.01 -8.91
C PHE A 101 8.10 8.97 -8.07
N ASP A 102 6.83 9.07 -8.40
CA ASP A 102 5.79 9.76 -7.64
C ASP A 102 4.55 8.87 -7.62
N ARG A 103 4.11 8.51 -6.42
CA ARG A 103 2.90 7.72 -6.17
C ARG A 103 1.93 8.56 -5.37
N LEU A 104 0.82 8.89 -5.99
CA LEU A 104 -0.27 9.65 -5.39
C LEU A 104 -1.49 8.77 -5.24
N GLU A 105 -2.04 8.72 -4.04
CA GLU A 105 -3.34 8.15 -3.74
C GLU A 105 -4.14 9.18 -2.95
N TRP A 106 -5.24 9.65 -3.53
CA TRP A 106 -6.16 10.53 -2.86
C TRP A 106 -7.54 9.92 -2.90
N ASN A 107 -8.20 9.90 -1.74
CA ASN A 107 -9.55 9.41 -1.60
C ASN A 107 -10.42 10.43 -0.89
N ARG A 108 -11.68 10.52 -1.32
CA ARG A 108 -12.72 11.30 -0.66
C ARG A 108 -13.85 10.37 -0.29
N TYR A 109 -14.03 10.17 1.00
CA TYR A 109 -15.12 9.37 1.55
C TYR A 109 -16.23 10.27 2.11
N ARG A 110 -17.46 9.97 1.77
CA ARG A 110 -18.67 10.65 2.24
C ARG A 110 -19.67 9.61 2.72
N TYR A 111 -20.11 9.77 3.94
CA TYR A 111 -21.07 8.91 4.63
C TYR A 111 -22.39 9.64 4.85
N ASP A 112 -23.47 8.92 5.17
CA ASP A 112 -24.75 9.54 5.54
C ASP A 112 -24.59 10.38 6.81
N ASP A 113 -23.82 9.90 7.79
CA ASP A 113 -23.35 10.75 8.89
C ASP A 113 -22.05 11.47 8.49
N ALA A 114 -22.15 12.80 8.37
CA ALA A 114 -21.05 13.65 7.94
C ALA A 114 -19.85 13.66 8.91
N SER A 115 -20.01 13.24 10.17
CA SER A 115 -18.93 13.14 11.16
C SER A 115 -17.87 12.12 10.77
N TYR A 116 -18.22 11.12 9.95
CA TYR A 116 -17.30 10.11 9.42
C TYR A 116 -16.64 10.51 8.11
N ASN A 117 -16.95 11.67 7.55
CA ASN A 117 -16.33 12.13 6.30
C ASN A 117 -14.83 12.32 6.45
N THR A 118 -14.09 11.84 5.45
CA THR A 118 -12.61 11.95 5.44
C THR A 118 -12.07 12.09 4.02
N ASN A 119 -10.87 12.65 3.90
CA ASN A 119 -10.20 12.86 2.61
C ASN A 119 -8.71 12.45 2.74
N PRO A 120 -8.41 11.17 2.97
CA PRO A 120 -7.02 10.74 3.06
C PRO A 120 -6.26 10.98 1.76
N LEU A 121 -5.08 11.51 1.91
CA LEU A 121 -4.07 11.70 0.86
C LEU A 121 -2.81 10.97 1.30
N TYR A 122 -2.26 10.17 0.41
CA TYR A 122 -0.94 9.61 0.48
C TYR A 122 -0.17 10.01 -0.79
N ASN A 123 1.03 10.52 -0.61
CA ASN A 123 1.93 10.81 -1.71
C ASN A 123 3.35 10.36 -1.34
N SER A 124 3.99 9.58 -2.19
CA SER A 124 5.36 9.09 -2.02
C SER A 124 6.20 9.52 -3.21
N VAL A 125 7.15 10.41 -2.97
CA VAL A 125 8.11 10.87 -3.99
C VAL A 125 9.48 10.34 -3.63
N GLY A 126 10.15 9.69 -4.58
CA GLY A 126 11.42 9.07 -4.27
C GLY A 126 12.30 8.74 -5.46
N ILE A 127 13.46 8.18 -5.13
CA ILE A 127 14.47 7.73 -6.07
C ILE A 127 14.87 6.29 -5.77
N ASN A 128 15.00 5.48 -6.81
CA ASN A 128 15.66 4.18 -6.78
C ASN A 128 16.96 4.25 -7.57
N ALA A 129 18.01 3.66 -7.06
CA ALA A 129 19.28 3.54 -7.74
C ALA A 129 19.80 2.10 -7.70
N THR A 130 20.23 1.57 -8.84
CA THR A 130 20.92 0.29 -8.93
C THR A 130 22.23 0.49 -9.65
N LEU A 131 23.34 0.13 -9.02
CA LEU A 131 24.68 0.14 -9.60
C LEU A 131 25.19 -1.29 -9.75
N ARG A 132 25.55 -1.68 -10.98
CA ARG A 132 26.03 -3.02 -11.34
C ARG A 132 27.51 -2.94 -11.72
N LEU A 133 28.38 -3.22 -10.77
CA LEU A 133 29.84 -3.24 -10.95
C LEU A 133 30.36 -4.63 -10.60
N SER A 134 30.28 -5.56 -11.56
CA SER A 134 30.73 -6.94 -11.31
C SER A 134 32.10 -6.97 -10.61
N PRO A 135 32.25 -7.69 -9.50
CA PRO A 135 31.31 -8.65 -8.89
C PRO A 135 30.30 -8.03 -7.91
N PHE A 136 30.23 -6.71 -7.80
CA PHE A 136 29.34 -5.99 -6.87
C PHE A 136 28.04 -5.53 -7.54
N GLN A 137 26.96 -5.54 -6.79
CA GLN A 137 25.72 -4.85 -7.09
C GLN A 137 25.26 -4.09 -5.86
N VAL A 138 24.94 -2.82 -6.05
CA VAL A 138 24.40 -1.94 -5.01
C VAL A 138 23.00 -1.51 -5.42
N PHE A 139 22.07 -1.58 -4.50
CA PHE A 139 20.73 -1.03 -4.65
C PHE A 139 20.45 -0.07 -3.50
N MET A 140 19.71 1.02 -3.78
CA MET A 140 19.28 2.00 -2.79
C MET A 140 17.91 2.56 -3.17
N GLN A 141 17.05 2.75 -2.17
CA GLN A 141 15.82 3.51 -2.27
C GLN A 141 15.78 4.59 -1.20
N LEU A 142 15.28 5.75 -1.59
CA LEU A 142 14.98 6.87 -0.70
C LEU A 142 13.68 7.50 -1.16
N SER A 143 12.72 7.70 -0.25
CA SER A 143 11.48 8.41 -0.54
C SER A 143 11.03 9.25 0.66
N ASP A 144 10.27 10.30 0.37
CA ASP A 144 9.47 11.05 1.33
C ASP A 144 8.00 10.68 1.12
N ASP A 145 7.42 10.10 2.16
CA ASP A 145 6.02 9.70 2.20
C ASP A 145 5.22 10.75 2.95
N PHE A 146 4.45 11.54 2.23
CA PHE A 146 3.55 12.54 2.80
C PHE A 146 2.15 11.98 2.98
N ARG A 147 1.54 12.23 4.13
CA ARG A 147 0.17 11.84 4.44
C ARG A 147 -0.61 12.99 5.05
N SER A 148 -1.89 13.11 4.67
CA SER A 148 -2.80 14.10 5.25
C SER A 148 -4.25 13.65 5.15
N GLY A 149 -5.14 14.28 5.93
CA GLY A 149 -6.57 14.00 5.89
C GLY A 149 -7.01 12.76 6.65
N TYR A 150 -6.11 12.12 7.41
CA TYR A 150 -6.42 11.04 8.33
C TYR A 150 -6.92 11.63 9.66
N ALA A 151 -7.86 10.94 10.34
CA ALA A 151 -8.36 11.38 11.63
C ALA A 151 -7.32 11.15 12.74
N THR A 152 -6.56 10.08 12.65
CA THR A 152 -5.46 9.80 13.55
C THR A 152 -4.30 10.74 13.24
N SER A 153 -4.04 11.70 14.13
CA SER A 153 -3.03 12.74 13.92
C SER A 153 -1.63 12.19 13.65
N ALA A 154 -1.28 11.07 14.27
CA ALA A 154 0.02 10.40 14.08
C ALA A 154 0.23 9.89 12.63
N MET A 155 -0.85 9.71 11.87
CA MET A 155 -0.78 9.27 10.47
C MET A 155 -0.54 10.43 9.50
N ASN A 156 -0.68 11.68 9.93
CA ASN A 156 -0.47 12.85 9.09
C ASN A 156 0.96 13.36 9.22
N GLY A 157 1.55 13.82 8.13
CA GLY A 157 2.89 14.39 8.09
C GLY A 157 3.80 13.73 7.07
N HIS A 158 5.08 13.98 7.19
CA HIS A 158 6.14 13.46 6.34
C HIS A 158 6.89 12.31 7.02
N LYS A 159 7.30 11.35 6.24
CA LYS A 159 8.04 10.19 6.67
C LYS A 159 9.10 9.84 5.64
N LEU A 160 10.35 9.83 6.07
CA LEU A 160 11.47 9.42 5.24
C LEU A 160 11.61 7.90 5.28
N VAL A 161 11.48 7.25 4.11
CA VAL A 161 11.67 5.80 3.93
C VAL A 161 12.97 5.57 3.21
N SER A 162 13.82 4.68 3.73
CA SER A 162 15.15 4.45 3.17
C SER A 162 15.63 3.03 3.39
N TRP A 163 16.14 2.39 2.35
CA TRP A 163 16.81 1.11 2.46
C TRP A 163 17.89 0.94 1.39
N ALA A 164 18.87 0.10 1.68
CA ALA A 164 19.95 -0.20 0.76
C ALA A 164 20.37 -1.66 0.87
N SER A 165 20.92 -2.19 -0.24
CA SER A 165 21.58 -3.47 -0.24
C SER A 165 22.85 -3.45 -1.06
N VAL A 166 23.84 -4.23 -0.60
CA VAL A 166 25.09 -4.49 -1.33
C VAL A 166 25.25 -5.99 -1.46
N SER A 167 25.45 -6.46 -2.68
CA SER A 167 25.69 -7.87 -2.97
C SER A 167 27.05 -8.05 -3.61
N TYR A 168 27.76 -9.10 -3.21
CA TYR A 168 29.03 -9.52 -3.77
C TYR A 168 28.96 -10.96 -4.27
N SER A 169 29.18 -11.16 -5.58
CA SER A 169 29.13 -12.47 -6.23
C SER A 169 30.52 -13.03 -6.47
N PHE A 170 30.76 -14.29 -6.09
CA PHE A 170 32.05 -14.95 -6.23
C PHE A 170 31.88 -16.44 -6.60
N CYS A 171 32.96 -17.23 -6.69
CA CYS A 171 32.92 -18.62 -7.15
C CYS A 171 32.20 -18.80 -8.51
N LYS A 172 32.51 -17.97 -9.50
CA LYS A 172 31.82 -17.96 -10.81
C LYS A 172 30.33 -17.76 -10.69
N ASN A 173 29.89 -16.83 -9.83
CA ASN A 173 28.49 -16.48 -9.53
C ASN A 173 27.69 -17.60 -8.83
N LYS A 174 28.36 -18.61 -8.26
CA LYS A 174 27.68 -19.64 -7.46
C LYS A 174 27.48 -19.21 -6.01
N CYS A 175 28.35 -18.34 -5.51
CA CYS A 175 28.23 -17.80 -4.15
C CYS A 175 27.85 -16.32 -4.23
N GLN A 176 26.97 -15.90 -3.35
CA GLN A 176 26.59 -14.50 -3.17
C GLN A 176 26.52 -14.17 -1.68
N LEU A 177 27.18 -13.11 -1.29
CA LEU A 177 27.07 -12.49 0.03
C LEU A 177 26.29 -11.19 -0.14
N SER A 178 25.26 -10.96 0.64
CA SER A 178 24.43 -9.76 0.55
C SER A 178 24.21 -9.16 1.94
N LEU A 179 24.45 -7.86 2.05
CA LEU A 179 24.09 -7.04 3.18
C LEU A 179 22.88 -6.17 2.79
N PHE A 180 21.82 -6.24 3.57
CA PHE A 180 20.62 -5.40 3.45
C PHE A 180 20.48 -4.55 4.71
N VAL A 181 20.19 -3.27 4.57
CA VAL A 181 19.89 -2.35 5.66
C VAL A 181 18.55 -1.70 5.38
N ASP A 182 17.62 -1.85 6.31
CA ASP A 182 16.29 -1.23 6.26
C ASP A 182 16.24 -0.02 7.18
N ASP A 183 15.42 0.96 6.80
CA ASP A 183 15.21 2.21 7.50
C ASP A 183 16.50 2.85 8.02
N ILE A 184 17.41 3.20 7.11
CA ILE A 184 18.74 3.73 7.40
C ILE A 184 18.70 4.91 8.37
N PHE A 185 17.63 5.72 8.31
CA PHE A 185 17.47 6.94 9.13
C PHE A 185 16.61 6.73 10.39
N ASN A 186 16.10 5.50 10.61
CA ASN A 186 15.24 5.15 11.75
C ASN A 186 14.00 6.06 11.86
N LYS A 187 13.28 6.24 10.75
CA LYS A 187 12.11 7.12 10.62
C LYS A 187 10.85 6.40 10.18
N ASP A 188 10.94 5.11 9.87
CA ASP A 188 9.81 4.36 9.38
C ASP A 188 8.81 4.01 10.49
N ILE A 189 7.50 4.09 10.18
CA ILE A 189 6.38 3.67 11.04
C ILE A 189 5.36 3.02 10.13
N MET A 190 4.85 1.86 10.52
CA MET A 190 3.79 1.20 9.78
C MET A 190 2.45 1.87 10.05
N TYR A 191 1.74 2.22 8.98
CA TYR A 191 0.38 2.75 9.03
C TYR A 191 -0.54 1.86 8.22
N ASP A 192 -1.74 1.63 8.75
CA ASP A 192 -2.81 0.92 8.05
C ASP A 192 -4.12 1.67 8.18
N SER A 193 -4.92 1.69 7.12
CA SER A 193 -6.22 2.35 7.13
C SER A 193 -7.22 1.63 6.24
N GLU A 194 -8.42 1.42 6.76
CA GLU A 194 -9.53 0.84 6.04
C GLU A 194 -10.76 1.73 6.15
N TYR A 195 -11.41 2.01 5.01
CA TYR A 195 -12.59 2.83 4.91
C TYR A 195 -13.66 2.10 4.10
N SER A 196 -14.68 1.62 4.78
CA SER A 196 -15.85 0.96 4.17
C SER A 196 -17.16 1.57 4.66
N ALA A 197 -18.28 1.14 4.12
CA ALA A 197 -19.59 1.63 4.56
C ALA A 197 -19.97 1.16 5.99
N TYR A 198 -19.27 0.16 6.52
CA TYR A 198 -19.54 -0.42 7.86
C TYR A 198 -18.37 -0.28 8.82
N GLN A 199 -17.18 0.11 8.32
CA GLN A 199 -15.99 0.18 9.16
C GLN A 199 -15.09 1.34 8.72
N ARG A 200 -14.54 2.00 9.72
CA ARG A 200 -13.40 2.90 9.57
C ARG A 200 -12.34 2.47 10.58
N SER A 201 -11.18 2.15 10.11
CA SER A 201 -10.03 1.79 10.92
C SER A 201 -8.81 2.59 10.49
N GLU A 202 -8.10 3.14 11.43
CA GLU A 202 -6.82 3.81 11.24
C GLU A 202 -5.90 3.34 12.36
N SER A 203 -4.78 2.75 12.03
CA SER A 203 -3.82 2.21 12.99
C SER A 203 -2.39 2.56 12.65
N SER A 204 -1.56 2.65 13.67
CA SER A 204 -0.11 2.75 13.53
C SER A 204 0.54 1.72 14.44
N ALA A 205 1.59 1.08 13.96
CA ALA A 205 2.32 0.08 14.72
C ALA A 205 3.82 0.38 14.72
N ASN A 206 4.42 0.32 15.90
CA ASN A 206 5.87 0.23 16.02
C ASN A 206 6.29 -1.21 15.79
N TYR A 207 7.12 -1.44 14.80
CA TYR A 207 7.75 -2.72 14.53
C TYR A 207 9.26 -2.54 14.39
N ILE A 208 10.01 -3.63 14.34
CA ILE A 208 11.45 -3.53 14.11
C ILE A 208 11.66 -3.18 12.63
N HIS A 209 11.96 -1.91 12.35
CA HIS A 209 12.17 -1.38 11.00
C HIS A 209 13.62 -0.96 10.75
N HIS A 210 14.38 -0.60 11.78
CA HIS A 210 15.80 -0.28 11.68
C HIS A 210 16.64 -1.53 11.97
N TYR A 211 17.06 -2.24 10.92
CA TYR A 211 17.85 -3.45 11.06
C TYR A 211 18.79 -3.68 9.86
N ALA A 212 19.81 -4.49 10.09
CA ALA A 212 20.68 -5.00 9.05
C ALA A 212 20.60 -6.52 8.98
N ASN A 213 20.58 -7.06 7.77
CA ASN A 213 20.56 -8.50 7.50
C ASN A 213 21.74 -8.87 6.60
N LEU A 214 22.54 -9.85 7.03
CA LEU A 214 23.61 -10.44 6.24
C LEU A 214 23.17 -11.83 5.78
N SER A 215 23.16 -12.06 4.47
CA SER A 215 22.76 -13.34 3.87
C SER A 215 23.85 -13.91 3.00
N PHE A 216 23.97 -15.24 3.02
CA PHE A 216 24.83 -16.00 2.12
C PHE A 216 23.98 -16.98 1.30
N THR A 217 24.15 -16.93 -0.02
CA THR A 217 23.45 -17.83 -0.95
C THR A 217 24.48 -18.65 -1.73
N TYR A 218 24.25 -19.95 -1.80
CA TYR A 218 25.02 -20.86 -2.65
C TYR A 218 24.11 -21.59 -3.64
N ARG A 219 24.44 -21.55 -4.93
CA ARG A 219 23.69 -22.21 -6.00
C ARG A 219 24.34 -23.54 -6.37
N PHE A 220 23.62 -24.63 -6.16
CA PHE A 220 24.02 -25.98 -6.54
C PHE A 220 23.59 -26.28 -7.97
N ASP A 221 24.53 -26.64 -8.84
CA ASP A 221 24.20 -27.18 -10.17
C ASP A 221 24.01 -28.70 -10.05
N ALA A 222 22.77 -29.15 -9.96
CA ALA A 222 22.48 -30.58 -10.11
C ALA A 222 22.58 -30.96 -11.60
N LYS A 223 23.64 -31.63 -12.01
CA LYS A 223 23.67 -32.27 -13.35
C LYS A 223 22.63 -33.38 -13.35
N ALA A 224 21.59 -33.25 -14.19
CA ALA A 224 20.67 -34.35 -14.45
C ALA A 224 21.50 -35.56 -14.94
N LYS A 225 21.48 -36.69 -14.21
CA LYS A 225 22.01 -37.95 -14.71
C LYS A 225 21.23 -38.28 -15.97
N LYS A 226 21.89 -38.21 -17.14
CA LYS A 226 21.34 -38.85 -18.35
C LYS A 226 21.16 -40.34 -18.02
N LYS A 227 19.91 -40.79 -18.04
CA LYS A 227 19.60 -42.21 -18.08
C LYS A 227 19.87 -42.75 -19.50
#